data_02783a0f50459c7fa14b0e2fc1c68a02
#
_entry.id   02783a0f50459c7fa14b0e2fc1c68a02
#
_cell.length_a   1.000
_cell.length_b   1.000
_cell.length_c   1.000
_cell.angle_alpha   90.00
_cell.angle_beta   90.00
_cell.angle_gamma   90.00
#
_symmetry.space_group_name_H-M   'P 1'
#
loop_
_entity.id
_entity.type
_entity.pdbx_description
1 polymer ?
#
loop_
_entity_poly.entity_id
_entity_poly.type
_entity_poly.pdbx_seq_one_letter_code
_entity_poly.pdbx_strand_id
1 'polypeptide(L)'
;MVGCSNPRVVYEKATVDVAEELLKNNILIFTNGCASFPLLKLGFCSKAGAAKAGKSLQEFLTIHELPPVWHMGECIDNTRASTVFGGIAAASQKAIKDMPYAFASPEWSNEKGLDASLAFRLFGIDSYHCVEPPVQGSSNVERFLKHDTKATLGAVMNVNTDPKALAAQIVADIEAQRRKLGWN
;
A
#
# COMPACT_ATOMS: atom_id res chain seq x y z
N MET A 1 2.45 2.98 0.24
CA MET A 1 1.76 3.23 1.53
C MET A 1 1.62 4.72 1.74
N VAL A 2 0.42 5.20 2.00
CA VAL A 2 0.13 6.63 2.13
C VAL A 2 -0.68 6.85 3.40
N GLY A 3 -0.60 8.02 4.00
CA GLY A 3 -1.55 8.38 5.03
C GLY A 3 -0.95 9.14 6.20
N CYS A 4 -1.66 9.05 7.29
CA CYS A 4 -1.47 9.80 8.50
C CYS A 4 -1.07 8.85 9.63
N SER A 5 -0.88 9.40 10.81
CA SER A 5 -0.93 8.64 12.06
C SER A 5 -2.29 8.89 12.72
N ASN A 6 -2.94 7.84 13.19
CA ASN A 6 -4.30 7.93 13.73
C ASN A 6 -4.29 7.79 15.25
N PRO A 7 -4.85 8.75 16.01
CA PRO A 7 -4.89 8.70 17.48
C PRO A 7 -5.79 7.60 18.05
N ARG A 8 -6.61 6.94 17.23
CA ARG A 8 -7.48 5.82 17.62
C ARG A 8 -6.74 4.49 17.74
N VAL A 9 -5.48 4.44 17.29
CA VAL A 9 -4.62 3.25 17.33
C VAL A 9 -3.30 3.60 18.02
N VAL A 10 -2.48 2.60 18.30
CA VAL A 10 -1.12 2.87 18.81
C VAL A 10 -0.33 3.58 17.72
N TYR A 11 0.13 4.78 18.04
CA TYR A 11 0.77 5.71 17.12
C TYR A 11 1.88 5.06 16.27
N GLU A 12 1.78 5.20 14.96
CA GLU A 12 2.72 4.69 13.96
C GLU A 12 2.89 3.15 13.92
N LYS A 13 2.27 2.41 14.85
CA LYS A 13 2.50 0.97 14.99
C LYS A 13 1.94 0.17 13.81
N ALA A 14 0.71 0.43 13.39
CA ALA A 14 0.10 -0.31 12.30
C ALA A 14 0.85 -0.08 10.97
N THR A 15 1.34 1.13 10.74
CA THR A 15 2.15 1.46 9.56
C THR A 15 3.45 0.67 9.54
N VAL A 16 4.13 0.57 10.68
CA VAL A 16 5.39 -0.20 10.80
C VAL A 16 5.15 -1.70 10.67
N ASP A 17 4.17 -2.23 11.40
CA ASP A 17 3.86 -3.67 11.39
C ASP A 17 3.50 -4.15 9.96
N VAL A 18 2.67 -3.38 9.23
CA VAL A 18 2.34 -3.68 7.84
C VAL A 18 3.58 -3.61 6.95
N ALA A 19 4.39 -2.56 7.07
CA ALA A 19 5.58 -2.40 6.24
C ALA A 19 6.59 -3.54 6.45
N GLU A 20 6.84 -3.94 7.70
CA GLU A 20 7.75 -5.05 8.00
C GLU A 20 7.30 -6.36 7.36
N GLU A 21 6.01 -6.69 7.45
CA GLU A 21 5.49 -7.93 6.86
C GLU A 21 5.54 -7.89 5.32
N LEU A 22 5.23 -6.75 4.69
CA LEU A 22 5.33 -6.60 3.24
C LEU A 22 6.78 -6.78 2.75
N LEU A 23 7.73 -6.13 3.41
CA LEU A 23 9.15 -6.24 3.05
C LEU A 23 9.70 -7.66 3.22
N LYS A 24 9.36 -8.36 4.31
CA LYS A 24 9.72 -9.78 4.52
C LYS A 24 9.21 -10.69 3.40
N ASN A 25 8.09 -10.34 2.80
CA ASN A 25 7.48 -11.04 1.67
C ASN A 25 7.89 -10.48 0.30
N ASN A 26 9.04 -9.82 0.21
CA ASN A 26 9.64 -9.31 -1.04
C ASN A 26 8.79 -8.25 -1.76
N ILE A 27 8.02 -7.47 -1.03
CA ILE A 27 7.21 -6.38 -1.60
C ILE A 27 7.90 -5.04 -1.36
N LEU A 28 8.28 -4.37 -2.45
CA LEU A 28 8.85 -3.02 -2.43
C LEU A 28 7.75 -2.01 -2.05
N ILE A 29 8.09 -1.03 -1.24
CA ILE A 29 7.14 -0.04 -0.74
C ILE A 29 7.46 1.36 -1.30
N PHE A 30 6.44 2.01 -1.86
CA PHE A 30 6.44 3.46 -2.09
C PHE A 30 5.64 4.11 -0.96
N THR A 31 6.16 5.17 -0.35
CA THR A 31 5.50 5.84 0.77
C THR A 31 5.43 7.35 0.59
N ASN A 32 4.32 7.94 1.05
CA ASN A 32 4.05 9.38 0.99
C ASN A 32 3.47 9.89 2.31
N GLY A 33 3.70 11.16 2.60
CA GLY A 33 3.11 11.86 3.73
C GLY A 33 3.53 11.33 5.09
N CYS A 34 2.67 11.44 6.08
CA CYS A 34 2.99 11.08 7.47
C CYS A 34 3.31 9.59 7.68
N ALA A 35 2.80 8.69 6.84
CA ALA A 35 3.18 7.28 6.87
C ALA A 35 4.68 7.05 6.64
N SER A 36 5.38 8.03 6.04
CA SER A 36 6.82 7.98 5.82
C SER A 36 7.63 8.17 7.10
N PHE A 37 7.13 8.94 8.07
CA PHE A 37 7.92 9.30 9.26
C PHE A 37 8.40 8.10 10.09
N PRO A 38 7.55 7.15 10.47
CA PRO A 38 8.02 5.97 11.20
C PRO A 38 9.01 5.16 10.37
N LEU A 39 8.80 5.06 9.06
CA LEU A 39 9.66 4.30 8.17
C LEU A 39 11.02 4.98 7.99
N LEU A 40 11.07 6.31 7.92
CA LEU A 40 12.30 7.09 7.92
C LEU A 40 13.06 6.93 9.24
N LYS A 41 12.39 7.13 10.38
CA LYS A 41 12.99 7.01 11.73
C LYS A 41 13.61 5.64 11.97
N LEU A 42 12.99 4.58 11.47
CA LEU A 42 13.45 3.19 11.64
C LEU A 42 14.41 2.72 10.54
N GLY A 43 14.85 3.64 9.65
CA GLY A 43 15.86 3.39 8.64
C GLY A 43 15.41 2.57 7.43
N PHE A 44 14.10 2.36 7.24
CA PHE A 44 13.59 1.62 6.08
C PHE A 44 13.83 2.35 4.74
N CYS A 45 13.92 3.69 4.77
CA CYS A 45 14.21 4.51 3.58
C CYS A 45 15.70 4.68 3.30
N SER A 46 16.57 3.89 3.93
CA SER A 46 18.00 3.87 3.70
C SER A 46 18.45 2.58 3.01
N LYS A 47 19.62 2.58 2.35
CA LYS A 47 20.21 1.37 1.76
C LYS A 47 20.38 0.25 2.79
N ALA A 48 20.77 0.59 4.03
CA ALA A 48 20.90 -0.36 5.13
C ALA A 48 19.56 -1.04 5.50
N GLY A 49 18.44 -0.40 5.21
CA GLY A 49 17.09 -0.96 5.38
C GLY A 49 16.85 -2.22 4.54
N ALA A 50 17.63 -2.45 3.47
CA ALA A 50 17.54 -3.66 2.65
C ALA A 50 17.68 -4.95 3.47
N ALA A 51 18.42 -4.93 4.59
CA ALA A 51 18.54 -6.07 5.51
C ALA A 51 17.21 -6.51 6.15
N LYS A 52 16.17 -5.67 6.10
CA LYS A 52 14.83 -5.97 6.61
C LYS A 52 13.92 -6.65 5.56
N ALA A 53 14.36 -6.70 4.31
CA ALA A 53 13.61 -7.29 3.21
C ALA A 53 13.80 -8.81 3.13
N GLY A 54 12.85 -9.48 2.47
CA GLY A 54 13.01 -10.87 2.09
C GLY A 54 14.16 -11.04 1.08
N LYS A 55 14.65 -12.27 0.95
CA LYS A 55 15.90 -12.55 0.24
C LYS A 55 15.95 -12.01 -1.19
N SER A 56 14.91 -12.25 -1.98
CA SER A 56 14.91 -11.84 -3.40
C SER A 56 14.88 -10.30 -3.53
N LEU A 57 14.08 -9.62 -2.70
CA LEU A 57 14.05 -8.16 -2.68
C LEU A 57 15.39 -7.60 -2.18
N GLN A 58 15.98 -8.19 -1.16
CA GLN A 58 17.28 -7.78 -0.62
C GLN A 58 18.39 -7.88 -1.68
N GLU A 59 18.44 -8.97 -2.45
CA GLU A 59 19.38 -9.16 -3.55
C GLU A 59 19.22 -8.06 -4.61
N PHE A 60 17.98 -7.81 -5.06
CA PHE A 60 17.68 -6.73 -5.99
C PHE A 60 18.12 -5.36 -5.48
N LEU A 61 17.74 -5.01 -4.25
CA LEU A 61 18.06 -3.72 -3.64
C LEU A 61 19.57 -3.52 -3.47
N THR A 62 20.30 -4.58 -3.16
CA THR A 62 21.76 -4.54 -3.00
C THR A 62 22.46 -4.30 -4.34
N ILE A 63 22.06 -5.00 -5.40
CA ILE A 63 22.63 -4.83 -6.75
C ILE A 63 22.40 -3.41 -7.28
N HIS A 64 21.21 -2.85 -7.03
CA HIS A 64 20.83 -1.53 -7.55
C HIS A 64 21.11 -0.38 -6.57
N GLU A 65 21.68 -0.68 -5.40
CA GLU A 65 21.95 0.30 -4.34
C GLU A 65 20.72 1.11 -3.89
N LEU A 66 19.55 0.46 -3.81
CA LEU A 66 18.26 1.07 -3.51
C LEU A 66 17.79 0.76 -2.08
N PRO A 67 17.03 1.65 -1.43
CA PRO A 67 16.34 1.35 -0.18
C PRO A 67 15.10 0.47 -0.43
N PRO A 68 14.60 -0.27 0.57
CA PRO A 68 13.39 -1.08 0.45
C PRO A 68 12.10 -0.25 0.49
N VAL A 69 12.16 0.97 0.99
CA VAL A 69 11.03 1.92 1.04
C VAL A 69 11.45 3.22 0.34
N TRP A 70 10.72 3.58 -0.70
CA TRP A 70 10.97 4.79 -1.48
C TRP A 70 10.03 5.91 -1.05
N HIS A 71 10.59 6.93 -0.42
CA HIS A 71 9.86 8.12 -0.04
C HIS A 71 9.61 9.02 -1.27
N MET A 72 8.35 9.19 -1.63
CA MET A 72 7.95 9.89 -2.85
C MET A 72 7.56 11.36 -2.63
N GLY A 73 7.51 11.80 -1.37
CA GLY A 73 7.12 13.16 -1.00
C GLY A 73 5.92 13.21 -0.04
N GLU A 74 5.20 14.30 -0.05
CA GLU A 74 4.03 14.51 0.81
C GLU A 74 2.78 13.79 0.30
N CYS A 75 1.68 13.84 1.05
CA CYS A 75 0.42 13.18 0.63
C CYS A 75 -0.09 13.70 -0.71
N ILE A 76 0.20 14.94 -1.05
CA ILE A 76 -0.14 15.57 -2.33
C ILE A 76 0.69 15.00 -3.49
N ASP A 77 1.84 14.38 -3.23
CA ASP A 77 2.73 13.81 -4.25
C ASP A 77 2.31 12.40 -4.72
N ASN A 78 1.07 11.99 -4.48
CA ASN A 78 0.53 10.72 -4.98
C ASN A 78 0.64 10.57 -6.51
N THR A 79 0.67 11.67 -7.24
CA THR A 79 0.91 11.70 -8.69
C THR A 79 2.28 11.14 -9.07
N ARG A 80 3.31 11.32 -8.24
CA ARG A 80 4.63 10.72 -8.47
C ARG A 80 4.57 9.21 -8.37
N ALA A 81 3.93 8.69 -7.32
CA ALA A 81 3.74 7.25 -7.16
C ALA A 81 2.94 6.65 -8.32
N SER A 82 1.82 7.30 -8.72
CA SER A 82 1.01 6.82 -9.84
C SER A 82 1.76 6.90 -11.19
N THR A 83 2.63 7.90 -11.39
CA THR A 83 3.49 7.98 -12.58
C THR A 83 4.48 6.80 -12.63
N VAL A 84 5.11 6.46 -11.49
CA VAL A 84 6.03 5.31 -11.44
C VAL A 84 5.27 4.00 -11.68
N PHE A 85 4.12 3.80 -11.02
CA PHE A 85 3.28 2.61 -11.23
C PHE A 85 2.82 2.48 -12.69
N GLY A 86 2.39 3.60 -13.30
CA GLY A 86 2.03 3.64 -14.72
C GLY A 86 3.23 3.31 -15.62
N GLY A 87 4.42 3.85 -15.31
CA GLY A 87 5.65 3.58 -16.05
C GLY A 87 6.07 2.11 -15.97
N ILE A 88 6.01 1.48 -14.80
CA ILE A 88 6.31 0.06 -14.63
C ILE A 88 5.29 -0.80 -15.38
N ALA A 89 4.00 -0.49 -15.29
CA ALA A 89 2.96 -1.19 -16.02
C ALA A 89 3.16 -1.11 -17.54
N ALA A 90 3.45 0.09 -18.06
CA ALA A 90 3.72 0.31 -19.47
C ALA A 90 4.98 -0.46 -19.94
N ALA A 91 6.07 -0.42 -19.18
CA ALA A 91 7.29 -1.18 -19.46
C ALA A 91 7.04 -2.70 -19.46
N SER A 92 6.11 -3.17 -18.62
CA SER A 92 5.67 -4.56 -18.55
C SER A 92 4.61 -4.93 -19.60
N GLN A 93 4.18 -3.97 -20.43
CA GLN A 93 3.11 -4.13 -21.42
C GLN A 93 1.79 -4.61 -20.78
N LYS A 94 1.46 -4.09 -19.60
CA LYS A 94 0.26 -4.43 -18.83
C LYS A 94 -0.55 -3.18 -18.47
N ALA A 95 -1.84 -3.34 -18.25
CA ALA A 95 -2.65 -2.28 -17.66
C ALA A 95 -2.35 -2.17 -16.16
N ILE A 96 -2.46 -0.97 -15.59
CA ILE A 96 -2.21 -0.73 -14.14
C ILE A 96 -3.03 -1.68 -13.25
N LYS A 97 -4.30 -1.89 -13.60
CA LYS A 97 -5.23 -2.78 -12.85
C LYS A 97 -4.81 -4.25 -12.85
N ASP A 98 -3.97 -4.66 -13.80
CA ASP A 98 -3.51 -6.04 -13.96
C ASP A 98 -2.16 -6.27 -13.27
N MET A 99 -1.52 -5.20 -12.78
CA MET A 99 -0.24 -5.28 -12.07
C MET A 99 -0.45 -5.75 -10.61
N PRO A 100 0.55 -6.39 -10.00
CA PRO A 100 0.49 -6.84 -8.61
C PRO A 100 0.71 -5.65 -7.65
N TYR A 101 -0.18 -4.70 -7.68
CA TYR A 101 -0.15 -3.48 -6.86
C TYR A 101 -1.18 -3.52 -5.76
N ALA A 102 -0.88 -2.88 -4.65
CA ALA A 102 -1.80 -2.62 -3.56
C ALA A 102 -1.61 -1.19 -3.03
N PHE A 103 -2.69 -0.54 -2.64
CA PHE A 103 -2.66 0.72 -1.92
C PHE A 103 -2.91 0.46 -0.44
N ALA A 104 -2.03 0.90 0.46
CA ALA A 104 -2.25 0.77 1.88
C ALA A 104 -2.19 2.13 2.59
N SER A 105 -3.18 2.40 3.42
CA SER A 105 -3.20 3.52 4.36
C SER A 105 -3.60 2.99 5.74
N PRO A 106 -2.66 2.32 6.46
CA PRO A 106 -3.00 1.62 7.70
C PRO A 106 -3.59 2.54 8.76
N GLU A 107 -3.03 3.73 8.92
CA GLU A 107 -3.39 4.68 9.96
C GLU A 107 -4.00 5.97 9.41
N TRP A 108 -4.81 5.90 8.36
CA TRP A 108 -5.45 7.11 7.86
C TRP A 108 -6.23 7.84 8.99
N SER A 109 -6.23 9.16 8.99
CA SER A 109 -6.91 9.97 10.01
C SER A 109 -7.65 11.18 9.45
N ASN A 110 -7.51 11.46 8.17
CA ASN A 110 -8.18 12.58 7.50
C ASN A 110 -8.63 12.20 6.08
N GLU A 111 -9.33 13.12 5.43
CA GLU A 111 -9.86 12.96 4.08
C GLU A 111 -8.81 12.56 3.05
N LYS A 112 -7.58 13.07 3.15
CA LYS A 112 -6.51 12.78 2.15
C LYS A 112 -6.16 11.30 2.06
N GLY A 113 -6.21 10.59 3.20
CA GLY A 113 -6.00 9.14 3.21
C GLY A 113 -7.11 8.38 2.48
N LEU A 114 -8.36 8.84 2.62
CA LEU A 114 -9.52 8.26 1.93
C LEU A 114 -9.59 8.66 0.46
N ASP A 115 -9.28 9.92 0.13
CA ASP A 115 -9.23 10.42 -1.23
C ASP A 115 -8.17 9.68 -2.05
N ALA A 116 -6.97 9.52 -1.50
CA ALA A 116 -5.92 8.72 -2.13
C ALA A 116 -6.35 7.27 -2.31
N SER A 117 -7.01 6.67 -1.31
CA SER A 117 -7.59 5.34 -1.39
C SER A 117 -8.59 5.22 -2.54
N LEU A 118 -9.48 6.20 -2.68
CA LEU A 118 -10.43 6.23 -3.79
C LEU A 118 -9.73 6.41 -5.14
N ALA A 119 -8.75 7.32 -5.22
CA ALA A 119 -8.00 7.57 -6.45
C ALA A 119 -7.28 6.31 -6.95
N PHE A 120 -6.63 5.54 -6.08
CA PHE A 120 -6.00 4.28 -6.48
C PHE A 120 -7.03 3.21 -6.88
N ARG A 121 -8.20 3.18 -6.25
CA ARG A 121 -9.29 2.28 -6.68
C ARG A 121 -9.84 2.63 -8.06
N LEU A 122 -9.82 3.91 -8.48
CA LEU A 122 -10.15 4.30 -9.85
C LEU A 122 -9.18 3.70 -10.89
N PHE A 123 -7.94 3.38 -10.49
CA PHE A 123 -6.99 2.63 -11.32
C PHE A 123 -7.17 1.11 -11.24
N GLY A 124 -8.17 0.62 -10.51
CA GLY A 124 -8.40 -0.82 -10.31
C GLY A 124 -7.49 -1.45 -9.25
N ILE A 125 -6.89 -0.67 -8.36
CA ILE A 125 -6.00 -1.12 -7.30
C ILE A 125 -6.78 -1.18 -5.98
N ASP A 126 -6.88 -2.35 -5.36
CA ASP A 126 -7.51 -2.52 -4.05
C ASP A 126 -6.81 -1.69 -2.97
N SER A 127 -7.58 -1.13 -2.04
CA SER A 127 -7.07 -0.36 -0.91
C SER A 127 -7.26 -1.09 0.42
N TYR A 128 -6.31 -0.87 1.36
CA TYR A 128 -6.19 -1.60 2.61
C TYR A 128 -5.97 -0.64 3.79
N HIS A 129 -6.74 -0.82 4.86
CA HIS A 129 -6.78 0.07 6.02
C HIS A 129 -6.85 -0.71 7.34
N CYS A 130 -6.19 -0.23 8.40
CA CYS A 130 -6.34 -0.75 9.76
C CYS A 130 -7.36 0.03 10.59
N VAL A 131 -7.88 1.13 10.07
CA VAL A 131 -8.88 1.96 10.73
C VAL A 131 -10.14 2.00 9.90
N GLU A 132 -11.28 1.71 10.53
CA GLU A 132 -12.58 1.78 9.88
C GLU A 132 -12.88 3.22 9.41
N PRO A 133 -13.41 3.40 8.21
CA PRO A 133 -13.87 4.70 7.75
C PRO A 133 -15.09 5.15 8.57
N PRO A 134 -15.30 6.48 8.77
CA PRO A 134 -16.39 6.98 9.60
C PRO A 134 -17.73 6.94 8.85
N VAL A 135 -18.09 5.82 8.29
CA VAL A 135 -19.28 5.63 7.44
C VAL A 135 -20.30 4.64 8.03
N GLN A 136 -20.03 4.10 9.24
CA GLN A 136 -20.88 3.11 9.88
C GLN A 136 -22.31 3.63 10.18
N GLY A 137 -22.53 4.96 10.15
CA GLY A 137 -23.84 5.56 10.21
C GLY A 137 -24.73 5.32 8.99
N SER A 138 -24.17 4.80 7.90
CA SER A 138 -24.90 4.52 6.66
C SER A 138 -24.45 3.18 6.05
N SER A 139 -25.29 2.16 6.24
CA SER A 139 -25.04 0.83 5.66
C SER A 139 -24.90 0.84 4.14
N ASN A 140 -25.59 1.76 3.46
CA ASN A 140 -25.47 1.90 2.00
C ASN A 140 -24.09 2.43 1.59
N VAL A 141 -23.56 3.43 2.29
CA VAL A 141 -22.22 3.99 2.01
C VAL A 141 -21.15 2.96 2.37
N GLU A 142 -21.28 2.28 3.48
CA GLU A 142 -20.35 1.22 3.88
C GLU A 142 -20.30 0.10 2.83
N ARG A 143 -21.47 -0.43 2.42
CA ARG A 143 -21.58 -1.44 1.38
C ARG A 143 -20.96 -0.95 0.06
N PHE A 144 -21.28 0.27 -0.34
CA PHE A 144 -20.72 0.87 -1.57
C PHE A 144 -19.18 0.84 -1.54
N LEU A 145 -18.56 1.35 -0.47
CA LEU A 145 -17.10 1.42 -0.36
C LEU A 145 -16.42 0.04 -0.29
N LYS A 146 -17.00 -0.89 0.45
CA LYS A 146 -16.38 -2.20 0.73
C LYS A 146 -16.71 -3.28 -0.33
N HIS A 147 -17.81 -3.10 -1.08
CA HIS A 147 -18.30 -4.15 -1.99
C HIS A 147 -18.66 -3.63 -3.39
N ASP A 148 -19.55 -2.64 -3.48
CA ASP A 148 -20.17 -2.27 -4.75
C ASP A 148 -19.17 -1.60 -5.71
N THR A 149 -18.11 -0.95 -5.19
CA THR A 149 -17.02 -0.37 -6.00
C THR A 149 -16.27 -1.43 -6.80
N LYS A 150 -16.34 -2.72 -6.45
CA LYS A 150 -15.75 -3.80 -7.25
C LYS A 150 -16.33 -3.84 -8.67
N ALA A 151 -17.64 -3.70 -8.79
CA ALA A 151 -18.31 -3.74 -10.08
C ALA A 151 -18.06 -2.49 -10.94
N THR A 152 -17.93 -1.32 -10.30
CA THR A 152 -17.81 -0.02 -10.99
C THR A 152 -16.36 0.40 -11.24
N LEU A 153 -15.45 0.14 -10.29
CA LEU A 153 -14.06 0.57 -10.33
C LEU A 153 -13.07 -0.59 -10.54
N GLY A 154 -13.53 -1.83 -10.39
CA GLY A 154 -12.66 -3.02 -10.42
C GLY A 154 -11.90 -3.26 -9.12
N ALA A 155 -12.10 -2.44 -8.08
CA ALA A 155 -11.37 -2.48 -6.82
C ALA A 155 -12.26 -2.15 -5.62
N VAL A 156 -11.87 -2.61 -4.44
CA VAL A 156 -12.62 -2.43 -3.18
C VAL A 156 -11.74 -1.82 -2.08
N MET A 157 -12.41 -1.36 -1.01
CA MET A 157 -11.77 -0.99 0.24
C MET A 157 -11.78 -2.19 1.19
N ASN A 158 -10.62 -2.65 1.57
CA ASN A 158 -10.42 -3.69 2.58
C ASN A 158 -10.09 -3.04 3.92
N VAL A 159 -10.73 -3.49 4.99
CA VAL A 159 -10.44 -3.01 6.35
C VAL A 159 -10.20 -4.20 7.26
N ASN A 160 -9.09 -4.18 7.98
CA ASN A 160 -8.78 -5.13 9.04
C ASN A 160 -7.98 -4.43 10.13
N THR A 161 -8.52 -4.40 11.34
CA THR A 161 -7.91 -3.69 12.47
C THR A 161 -6.66 -4.38 13.02
N ASP A 162 -6.39 -5.63 12.65
CA ASP A 162 -5.12 -6.31 12.91
C ASP A 162 -4.13 -6.04 11.75
N PRO A 163 -3.04 -5.29 11.99
CA PRO A 163 -2.06 -4.96 10.97
C PRO A 163 -1.40 -6.17 10.32
N LYS A 164 -1.17 -7.24 11.08
CA LYS A 164 -0.54 -8.46 10.56
C LYS A 164 -1.48 -9.24 9.65
N ALA A 165 -2.75 -9.35 10.04
CA ALA A 165 -3.78 -9.95 9.20
C ALA A 165 -4.02 -9.14 7.92
N LEU A 166 -4.02 -7.80 8.02
CA LEU A 166 -4.09 -6.93 6.84
C LEU A 166 -2.90 -7.15 5.91
N ALA A 167 -1.69 -7.18 6.44
CA ALA A 167 -0.48 -7.41 5.64
C ALA A 167 -0.51 -8.78 4.96
N ALA A 168 -0.93 -9.83 5.66
CA ALA A 168 -1.08 -11.18 5.08
C ALA A 168 -2.10 -11.19 3.93
N GLN A 169 -3.20 -10.45 4.05
CA GLN A 169 -4.16 -10.29 2.95
C GLN A 169 -3.52 -9.58 1.75
N ILE A 170 -2.81 -8.47 1.96
CA ILE A 170 -2.11 -7.76 0.89
C ILE A 170 -1.13 -8.69 0.15
N VAL A 171 -0.33 -9.45 0.89
CA VAL A 171 0.62 -10.42 0.32
C VAL A 171 -0.11 -11.44 -0.54
N ALA A 172 -1.18 -12.05 -0.01
CA ALA A 172 -1.97 -13.04 -0.73
C ALA A 172 -2.57 -12.50 -2.04
N ASP A 173 -3.09 -11.27 -2.01
CA ASP A 173 -3.71 -10.63 -3.17
C ASP A 173 -2.65 -10.25 -4.24
N ILE A 174 -1.50 -9.73 -3.83
CA ILE A 174 -0.36 -9.46 -4.71
C ILE A 174 0.15 -10.75 -5.36
N GLU A 175 0.32 -11.82 -4.59
CA GLU A 175 0.75 -13.11 -5.12
C GLU A 175 -0.28 -13.73 -6.07
N ALA A 176 -1.58 -13.61 -5.75
CA ALA A 176 -2.63 -14.06 -6.63
C ALA A 176 -2.58 -13.33 -7.98
N GLN A 177 -2.30 -12.02 -7.96
CA GLN A 177 -2.17 -11.24 -9.18
C GLN A 177 -0.88 -11.60 -9.95
N ARG A 178 0.24 -11.84 -9.28
CA ARG A 178 1.48 -12.35 -9.90
C ARG A 178 1.25 -13.69 -10.63
N ARG A 179 0.54 -14.62 -9.96
CA ARG A 179 0.20 -15.92 -10.61
C ARG A 179 -0.64 -15.75 -11.88
N LYS A 180 -1.59 -14.81 -11.90
CA LYS A 180 -2.37 -14.51 -13.13
C LYS A 180 -1.49 -13.99 -14.27
N LEU A 181 -0.41 -13.30 -13.94
CA LEU A 181 0.56 -12.78 -14.91
C LEU A 181 1.59 -13.84 -15.35
N GLY A 182 1.61 -15.01 -14.73
CA GLY A 182 2.65 -16.03 -14.92
C GLY A 182 3.99 -15.64 -14.30
N TRP A 183 4.01 -14.74 -13.33
CA TRP A 183 5.20 -14.31 -12.62
C TRP A 183 5.35 -15.13 -11.33
N ASN A 184 6.30 -16.05 -11.36
CA ASN A 184 6.64 -16.93 -10.22
C ASN A 184 7.70 -16.31 -9.33
#